data_5c76efc0ecee02d850036d3cb5c99fbc
#
_entry.id   5c76efc0ecee02d850036d3cb5c99fbc
#
_cell.length_a   1.000
_cell.length_b   1.000
_cell.length_c   1.000
_cell.angle_alpha   90.00
_cell.angle_beta   90.00
_cell.angle_gamma   90.00
#
_symmetry.space_group_name_H-M   'P 1'
#
loop_
_entity.id
_entity.type
_entity.pdbx_description
1 polymer ?
#
loop_
_entity_poly.entity_id
_entity_poly.type
_entity_poly.pdbx_seq_one_letter_code
_entity_poly.pdbx_strand_id
1 'polypeptide(L)'
;MEYMTPNFTKDMVKTHKILIPNMAVTQFRLLQAALECEGYNVEVLGNCGSEVAQIGLKYVHNDTCYPALLVIGQFIDALNSGKYDLDHTALLITQTGGGCRASNYIKLLRKALVKAGYGNIPVASLNFSGLEKGSGLPLTLPLIRKVIACIYYGDLLVALRSQTKPYENKPGSADALTEKWIATIQSWMHKSINYNVHDMKRQFAVICASYASVPVTRVPKVKVGVVGEIYVKYSPLGNNDLEKFLESQDCEVNLPGLMGFVEYCVANMTLDVELYGGSKVKAMATDKLLDWMDSIGCAMNDAMRKSGFYAPGSFRELMEKPKGIISLGAKMGEGWLLTAEMIELVEGGYENIVCAQPFGCLPNHIVGKGMINQIRARYPQANITPVDYDPSATRVNQENRIKLMLAVAKERLTTKADPAPVTAEELAGGAPQVETQVPAML
;
A
#
# COMPACT_ATOMS: atom_id res chain seq x y z
N MET A 1 4.86 -30.14 -21.70
CA MET A 1 3.42 -29.74 -21.74
C MET A 1 3.33 -28.32 -21.25
N GLU A 2 2.87 -27.42 -22.07
CA GLU A 2 2.66 -26.04 -21.68
C GLU A 2 1.35 -25.99 -20.86
N TYR A 3 1.42 -25.51 -19.62
CA TYR A 3 0.25 -25.36 -18.76
C TYR A 3 -0.55 -24.14 -19.24
N MET A 4 -1.43 -24.36 -20.23
CA MET A 4 -2.26 -23.30 -20.80
C MET A 4 -3.69 -23.41 -20.28
N THR A 5 -4.17 -22.33 -19.67
CA THR A 5 -5.59 -22.09 -19.44
C THR A 5 -6.12 -21.19 -20.57
N PRO A 6 -7.43 -21.17 -20.85
CA PRO A 6 -8.01 -20.24 -21.80
C PRO A 6 -7.68 -18.79 -21.47
N ASN A 7 -7.48 -17.97 -22.49
CA ASN A 7 -7.38 -16.52 -22.30
C ASN A 7 -8.79 -15.93 -22.14
N PHE A 8 -8.91 -14.91 -21.32
CA PHE A 8 -10.14 -14.14 -21.22
C PHE A 8 -10.39 -13.34 -22.50
N THR A 9 -11.60 -13.43 -23.07
CA THR A 9 -11.98 -12.77 -24.32
C THR A 9 -13.03 -11.68 -24.08
N LYS A 10 -13.23 -10.79 -25.07
CA LYS A 10 -14.24 -9.74 -24.97
C LYS A 10 -15.67 -10.26 -24.81
N ASP A 11 -15.98 -11.40 -25.39
CA ASP A 11 -17.31 -12.00 -25.30
C ASP A 11 -17.60 -12.53 -23.87
N MET A 12 -16.55 -12.93 -23.15
CA MET A 12 -16.65 -13.38 -21.76
C MET A 12 -17.03 -12.26 -20.77
N VAL A 13 -16.81 -10.99 -21.14
CA VAL A 13 -17.23 -9.83 -20.31
C VAL A 13 -18.71 -9.90 -19.96
N LYS A 14 -19.54 -10.37 -20.89
CA LYS A 14 -21.00 -10.41 -20.72
C LYS A 14 -21.51 -11.66 -20.00
N THR A 15 -20.73 -12.73 -19.98
CA THR A 15 -21.16 -14.06 -19.55
C THR A 15 -20.43 -14.55 -18.30
N HIS A 16 -19.23 -14.07 -18.03
CA HIS A 16 -18.41 -14.58 -16.94
C HIS A 16 -18.38 -13.63 -15.75
N LYS A 17 -18.41 -14.22 -14.55
CA LYS A 17 -18.03 -13.52 -13.32
C LYS A 17 -16.52 -13.55 -13.18
N ILE A 18 -15.91 -12.39 -12.94
CA ILE A 18 -14.48 -12.23 -12.79
C ILE A 18 -14.15 -12.14 -11.30
N LEU A 19 -13.39 -13.09 -10.78
CA LEU A 19 -12.90 -13.08 -9.40
C LEU A 19 -11.58 -12.34 -9.32
N ILE A 20 -11.46 -11.47 -8.31
CA ILE A 20 -10.28 -10.63 -8.07
C ILE A 20 -9.76 -10.91 -6.65
N PRO A 21 -8.46 -11.19 -6.45
CA PRO A 21 -7.91 -11.38 -5.11
C PRO A 21 -7.97 -10.05 -4.35
N ASN A 22 -8.23 -10.12 -3.05
CA ASN A 22 -8.26 -8.93 -2.22
C ASN A 22 -6.87 -8.58 -1.71
N MET A 23 -6.51 -7.31 -1.83
CA MET A 23 -5.27 -6.76 -1.27
C MET A 23 -5.59 -5.59 -0.34
N ALA A 24 -5.94 -4.43 -0.89
CA ALA A 24 -6.30 -3.23 -0.16
C ALA A 24 -7.82 -3.12 -0.07
N VAL A 25 -8.40 -3.50 1.06
CA VAL A 25 -9.84 -3.73 1.22
C VAL A 25 -10.71 -2.55 0.76
N THR A 26 -10.39 -1.34 1.23
CA THR A 26 -11.16 -0.13 0.89
C THR A 26 -11.04 0.21 -0.60
N GLN A 27 -9.81 0.26 -1.12
CA GLN A 27 -9.54 0.59 -2.51
C GLN A 27 -10.16 -0.45 -3.46
N PHE A 28 -10.04 -1.74 -3.15
CA PHE A 28 -10.57 -2.82 -3.99
C PHE A 28 -12.10 -2.84 -4.04
N ARG A 29 -12.79 -2.49 -2.96
CA ARG A 29 -14.26 -2.29 -2.97
C ARG A 29 -14.69 -1.15 -3.89
N LEU A 30 -13.91 -0.07 -3.97
CA LEU A 30 -14.17 1.04 -4.88
C LEU A 30 -13.81 0.68 -6.33
N LEU A 31 -12.71 -0.04 -6.54
CA LEU A 31 -12.30 -0.55 -7.86
C LEU A 31 -13.31 -1.53 -8.44
N GLN A 32 -13.94 -2.36 -7.60
CA GLN A 32 -15.03 -3.23 -8.03
C GLN A 32 -16.16 -2.41 -8.66
N ALA A 33 -16.63 -1.36 -8.00
CA ALA A 33 -17.68 -0.50 -8.53
C ALA A 33 -17.27 0.23 -9.83
N ALA A 34 -15.99 0.59 -9.96
CA ALA A 34 -15.47 1.18 -11.21
C ALA A 34 -15.50 0.20 -12.38
N LEU A 35 -15.21 -1.08 -12.14
CA LEU A 35 -15.29 -2.14 -13.15
C LEU A 35 -16.75 -2.49 -13.48
N GLU A 36 -17.61 -2.59 -12.48
CA GLU A 36 -19.03 -2.89 -12.66
C GLU A 36 -19.74 -1.84 -13.54
N CYS A 37 -19.40 -0.56 -13.37
CA CYS A 37 -19.99 0.49 -14.20
C CYS A 37 -19.53 0.48 -15.66
N GLU A 38 -18.44 -0.20 -15.98
CA GLU A 38 -17.99 -0.47 -17.36
C GLU A 38 -18.54 -1.80 -17.92
N GLY A 39 -19.46 -2.43 -17.19
CA GLY A 39 -20.19 -3.63 -17.63
C GLY A 39 -19.51 -4.96 -17.28
N TYR A 40 -18.48 -4.95 -16.42
CA TYR A 40 -17.86 -6.16 -15.92
C TYR A 40 -18.64 -6.73 -14.73
N ASN A 41 -18.88 -8.04 -14.72
CA ASN A 41 -19.40 -8.74 -13.55
C ASN A 41 -18.22 -9.19 -12.69
N VAL A 42 -17.86 -8.44 -11.68
CA VAL A 42 -16.65 -8.66 -10.85
C VAL A 42 -17.00 -8.92 -9.39
N GLU A 43 -16.18 -9.73 -8.73
CA GLU A 43 -16.27 -9.95 -7.29
C GLU A 43 -14.87 -9.95 -6.68
N VAL A 44 -14.63 -9.07 -5.72
CA VAL A 44 -13.41 -9.08 -4.91
C VAL A 44 -13.56 -10.13 -3.83
N LEU A 45 -12.63 -11.09 -3.81
CA LEU A 45 -12.67 -12.24 -2.92
C LEU A 45 -12.49 -11.80 -1.45
N GLY A 46 -13.31 -12.35 -0.57
CA GLY A 46 -13.26 -12.08 0.87
C GLY A 46 -12.81 -13.28 1.71
N ASN A 47 -12.51 -14.42 1.07
CA ASN A 47 -12.05 -15.62 1.76
C ASN A 47 -10.64 -15.38 2.35
N CYS A 48 -10.49 -15.75 3.60
CA CYS A 48 -9.28 -15.57 4.41
C CYS A 48 -9.15 -16.75 5.37
N GLY A 49 -7.99 -16.83 6.05
CA GLY A 49 -7.72 -17.90 7.00
C GLY A 49 -6.49 -18.72 6.61
N SER A 50 -6.08 -19.60 7.52
CA SER A 50 -4.89 -20.45 7.35
C SER A 50 -5.05 -21.46 6.19
N GLU A 51 -6.28 -21.87 5.89
CA GLU A 51 -6.60 -22.80 4.79
C GLU A 51 -6.12 -22.24 3.44
N VAL A 52 -6.26 -20.94 3.21
CA VAL A 52 -5.82 -20.29 1.97
C VAL A 52 -4.33 -20.50 1.74
N ALA A 53 -3.50 -20.31 2.79
CA ALA A 53 -2.06 -20.55 2.71
C ALA A 53 -1.73 -22.03 2.46
N GLN A 54 -2.46 -22.96 3.09
CA GLN A 54 -2.27 -24.40 2.93
C GLN A 54 -2.63 -24.85 1.49
N ILE A 55 -3.71 -24.32 0.93
CA ILE A 55 -4.09 -24.57 -0.47
C ILE A 55 -3.01 -24.00 -1.39
N GLY A 56 -2.52 -22.80 -1.13
CA GLY A 56 -1.41 -22.22 -1.90
C GLY A 56 -0.18 -23.14 -1.91
N LEU A 57 0.27 -23.62 -0.75
CA LEU A 57 1.40 -24.55 -0.63
C LEU A 57 1.20 -25.86 -1.37
N LYS A 58 -0.02 -26.37 -1.46
CA LYS A 58 -0.34 -27.62 -2.17
C LYS A 58 -0.11 -27.50 -3.68
N TYR A 59 -0.37 -26.32 -4.27
CA TYR A 59 -0.39 -26.16 -5.72
C TYR A 59 0.75 -25.30 -6.27
N VAL A 60 1.39 -24.50 -5.40
CA VAL A 60 2.53 -23.64 -5.74
C VAL A 60 3.78 -24.14 -4.98
N HIS A 61 4.95 -23.93 -5.57
CA HIS A 61 6.21 -24.32 -4.93
C HIS A 61 6.48 -23.41 -3.72
N ASN A 62 6.96 -23.99 -2.61
CA ASN A 62 7.23 -23.28 -1.36
C ASN A 62 8.37 -22.23 -1.47
N ASP A 63 9.24 -22.34 -2.48
CA ASP A 63 10.29 -21.33 -2.79
C ASP A 63 9.72 -20.09 -3.47
N THR A 64 8.43 -20.06 -3.77
CA THR A 64 7.75 -18.89 -4.31
C THR A 64 7.50 -17.90 -3.17
N CYS A 65 7.51 -16.58 -3.48
CA CYS A 65 7.22 -15.58 -2.47
C CYS A 65 5.82 -15.75 -1.86
N TYR A 66 5.69 -15.43 -0.60
CA TYR A 66 4.46 -15.63 0.18
C TYR A 66 3.20 -15.01 -0.45
N PRO A 67 3.20 -13.79 -1.02
CA PRO A 67 2.04 -13.24 -1.71
C PRO A 67 1.52 -14.11 -2.84
N ALA A 68 2.41 -14.74 -3.63
CA ALA A 68 1.99 -15.64 -4.70
C ALA A 68 1.24 -16.85 -4.17
N LEU A 69 1.69 -17.42 -3.04
CA LEU A 69 1.01 -18.52 -2.36
C LEU A 69 -0.40 -18.12 -1.95
N LEU A 70 -0.54 -16.95 -1.33
CA LEU A 70 -1.83 -16.47 -0.83
C LEU A 70 -2.80 -16.13 -1.95
N VAL A 71 -2.37 -15.39 -2.97
CA VAL A 71 -3.22 -15.01 -4.12
C VAL A 71 -3.72 -16.25 -4.86
N ILE A 72 -2.84 -17.20 -5.14
CA ILE A 72 -3.21 -18.43 -5.84
C ILE A 72 -4.06 -19.34 -4.94
N GLY A 73 -3.71 -19.43 -3.66
CA GLY A 73 -4.50 -20.14 -2.67
C GLY A 73 -5.91 -19.60 -2.54
N GLN A 74 -6.07 -18.25 -2.51
CA GLN A 74 -7.36 -17.58 -2.42
C GLN A 74 -8.26 -17.87 -3.63
N PHE A 75 -7.71 -17.89 -4.82
CA PHE A 75 -8.45 -18.28 -6.03
C PHE A 75 -8.91 -19.74 -5.96
N ILE A 76 -8.01 -20.67 -5.66
CA ILE A 76 -8.35 -22.10 -5.64
C ILE A 76 -9.33 -22.41 -4.51
N ASP A 77 -9.19 -21.79 -3.34
CA ASP A 77 -10.13 -21.90 -2.24
C ASP A 77 -11.53 -21.41 -2.64
N ALA A 78 -11.60 -20.26 -3.31
CA ALA A 78 -12.86 -19.74 -3.84
C ALA A 78 -13.52 -20.72 -4.85
N LEU A 79 -12.74 -21.29 -5.78
CA LEU A 79 -13.25 -22.27 -6.75
C LEU A 79 -13.70 -23.56 -6.06
N ASN A 80 -13.03 -24.02 -5.00
CA ASN A 80 -13.40 -25.19 -4.21
C ASN A 80 -14.68 -25.00 -3.41
N SER A 81 -15.09 -23.75 -3.15
CA SER A 81 -16.25 -23.44 -2.28
C SER A 81 -17.60 -23.90 -2.83
N GLY A 82 -17.70 -24.21 -4.11
CA GLY A 82 -18.96 -24.53 -4.80
C GLY A 82 -19.89 -23.33 -5.00
N LYS A 83 -19.47 -22.13 -4.63
CA LYS A 83 -20.27 -20.90 -4.77
C LYS A 83 -20.38 -20.40 -6.21
N TYR A 84 -19.42 -20.76 -7.06
CA TYR A 84 -19.27 -20.19 -8.39
C TYR A 84 -19.60 -21.23 -9.48
N ASP A 85 -20.29 -20.76 -10.54
CA ASP A 85 -20.46 -21.52 -11.77
C ASP A 85 -19.13 -21.53 -12.53
N LEU A 86 -18.46 -22.67 -12.55
CA LEU A 86 -17.11 -22.81 -13.12
C LEU A 86 -17.08 -22.59 -14.63
N ASP A 87 -18.16 -22.83 -15.34
CA ASP A 87 -18.26 -22.62 -16.80
C ASP A 87 -18.39 -21.14 -17.15
N HIS A 88 -18.82 -20.31 -16.20
CA HIS A 88 -18.97 -18.86 -16.35
C HIS A 88 -18.13 -18.07 -15.33
N THR A 89 -17.00 -18.61 -14.89
CA THR A 89 -16.08 -17.94 -13.98
C THR A 89 -14.75 -17.67 -14.67
N ALA A 90 -14.18 -16.49 -14.44
CA ALA A 90 -12.84 -16.10 -14.87
C ALA A 90 -12.07 -15.49 -13.69
N LEU A 91 -10.75 -15.50 -13.77
CA LEU A 91 -9.87 -14.92 -12.75
C LEU A 91 -9.13 -13.71 -13.30
N LEU A 92 -8.96 -12.68 -12.49
CA LEU A 92 -8.16 -11.50 -12.84
C LEU A 92 -6.97 -11.37 -11.90
N ILE A 93 -5.76 -11.28 -12.47
CA ILE A 93 -4.52 -11.06 -11.73
C ILE A 93 -3.71 -9.92 -12.37
N THR A 94 -2.96 -9.19 -11.57
CA THR A 94 -2.03 -8.17 -12.05
C THR A 94 -0.68 -8.79 -12.42
N GLN A 95 0.01 -8.20 -13.40
CA GLN A 95 1.36 -8.57 -13.82
C GLN A 95 2.22 -7.32 -13.91
N THR A 96 3.16 -7.16 -12.98
CA THR A 96 3.93 -5.93 -12.85
C THR A 96 5.14 -5.83 -13.79
N GLY A 97 5.71 -6.95 -14.19
CA GLY A 97 6.95 -6.97 -14.99
C GLY A 97 8.22 -6.77 -14.13
N GLY A 98 9.37 -6.68 -14.80
CA GLY A 98 10.67 -6.46 -14.16
C GLY A 98 11.25 -7.68 -13.44
N GLY A 99 12.18 -7.46 -12.51
CA GLY A 99 12.91 -8.49 -11.78
C GLY A 99 12.16 -9.08 -10.58
N CYS A 100 10.96 -8.63 -10.28
CA CYS A 100 10.11 -9.16 -9.22
C CYS A 100 9.39 -10.43 -9.69
N ARG A 101 9.16 -11.38 -8.78
CA ARG A 101 8.42 -12.63 -9.06
C ARG A 101 6.95 -12.38 -9.45
N ALA A 102 6.37 -11.24 -9.09
CA ALA A 102 5.02 -10.83 -9.51
C ALA A 102 4.85 -10.78 -11.04
N SER A 103 5.93 -10.61 -11.80
CA SER A 103 5.92 -10.74 -13.26
C SER A 103 5.52 -12.13 -13.75
N ASN A 104 5.63 -13.16 -12.92
CA ASN A 104 5.37 -14.57 -13.26
C ASN A 104 4.14 -15.17 -12.55
N TYR A 105 3.41 -14.41 -11.74
CA TYR A 105 2.25 -14.91 -10.99
C TYR A 105 1.18 -15.53 -11.90
N ILE A 106 0.94 -14.95 -13.06
CA ILE A 106 -0.04 -15.48 -14.01
C ILE A 106 0.31 -16.90 -14.50
N LYS A 107 1.58 -17.18 -14.78
CA LYS A 107 2.03 -18.52 -15.20
C LYS A 107 1.96 -19.51 -14.05
N LEU A 108 2.30 -19.08 -12.84
CA LEU A 108 2.16 -19.88 -11.63
C LEU A 108 0.70 -20.21 -11.34
N LEU A 109 -0.21 -19.22 -11.49
CA LEU A 109 -1.65 -19.42 -11.35
C LEU A 109 -2.18 -20.44 -12.37
N ARG A 110 -1.86 -20.28 -13.65
CA ARG A 110 -2.28 -21.23 -14.71
C ARG A 110 -1.80 -22.64 -14.40
N LYS A 111 -0.54 -22.80 -14.00
CA LYS A 111 0.02 -24.10 -13.59
C LYS A 111 -0.74 -24.70 -12.39
N ALA A 112 -1.04 -23.88 -11.40
CA ALA A 112 -1.78 -24.29 -10.20
C ALA A 112 -3.21 -24.69 -10.53
N LEU A 113 -3.91 -23.95 -11.39
CA LEU A 113 -5.26 -24.27 -11.87
C LEU A 113 -5.32 -25.62 -12.57
N VAL A 114 -4.39 -25.89 -13.50
CA VAL A 114 -4.32 -27.20 -14.18
C VAL A 114 -4.09 -28.33 -13.18
N LYS A 115 -3.19 -28.15 -12.20
CA LYS A 115 -2.95 -29.13 -11.14
C LYS A 115 -4.16 -29.36 -10.22
N ALA A 116 -4.95 -28.31 -10.00
CA ALA A 116 -6.14 -28.36 -9.14
C ALA A 116 -7.39 -28.88 -9.88
N GLY A 117 -7.31 -29.17 -11.19
CA GLY A 117 -8.44 -29.63 -12.00
C GLY A 117 -9.27 -28.49 -12.62
N TYR A 118 -8.81 -27.25 -12.51
CA TYR A 118 -9.49 -26.03 -13.02
C TYR A 118 -8.85 -25.47 -14.28
N GLY A 119 -8.24 -26.33 -15.11
CA GLY A 119 -7.54 -25.92 -16.33
C GLY A 119 -8.40 -25.20 -17.37
N ASN A 120 -9.71 -25.29 -17.29
CA ASN A 120 -10.66 -24.63 -18.20
C ASN A 120 -11.03 -23.19 -17.77
N ILE A 121 -10.63 -22.76 -16.57
CA ILE A 121 -10.95 -21.41 -16.06
C ILE A 121 -10.11 -20.36 -16.79
N PRO A 122 -10.73 -19.36 -17.46
CA PRO A 122 -10.01 -18.28 -18.13
C PRO A 122 -9.30 -17.37 -17.12
N VAL A 123 -8.08 -16.95 -17.48
CA VAL A 123 -7.30 -16.01 -16.67
C VAL A 123 -7.05 -14.72 -17.45
N ALA A 124 -7.57 -13.61 -16.93
CA ALA A 124 -7.29 -12.27 -17.42
C ALA A 124 -6.07 -11.68 -16.69
N SER A 125 -5.30 -10.86 -17.38
CA SER A 125 -4.14 -10.15 -16.82
C SER A 125 -4.29 -8.66 -17.01
N LEU A 126 -4.16 -7.89 -15.93
CA LEU A 126 -3.88 -6.47 -16.00
C LEU A 126 -2.36 -6.31 -16.20
N ASN A 127 -1.98 -6.15 -17.45
CA ASN A 127 -0.59 -6.14 -17.88
C ASN A 127 -0.15 -4.76 -18.32
N PHE A 128 0.52 -4.04 -17.43
CA PHE A 128 1.10 -2.73 -17.74
C PHE A 128 2.46 -2.82 -18.47
N SER A 129 3.09 -3.99 -18.48
CA SER A 129 4.44 -4.21 -19.03
C SER A 129 4.45 -4.76 -20.46
N GLY A 130 3.29 -5.13 -21.01
CA GLY A 130 3.19 -5.74 -22.34
C GLY A 130 3.75 -7.16 -22.46
N LEU A 131 3.97 -7.86 -21.34
CA LEU A 131 4.53 -9.23 -21.28
C LEU A 131 3.59 -10.27 -21.89
N GLU A 132 2.28 -10.07 -21.82
CA GLU A 132 1.29 -10.93 -22.45
C GLU A 132 0.42 -10.13 -23.44
N LYS A 133 0.24 -10.66 -24.65
CA LYS A 133 -0.65 -10.09 -25.66
C LYS A 133 -1.98 -10.86 -25.63
N GLY A 134 -3.09 -10.13 -25.56
CA GLY A 134 -4.43 -10.71 -25.79
C GLY A 134 -5.12 -11.33 -24.59
N SER A 135 -4.58 -11.25 -23.37
CA SER A 135 -5.19 -11.79 -22.13
C SER A 135 -5.72 -10.70 -21.19
N GLY A 136 -5.88 -9.47 -21.66
CA GLY A 136 -6.22 -8.33 -20.84
C GLY A 136 -7.65 -7.84 -20.99
N LEU A 137 -8.11 -7.19 -19.93
CA LEU A 137 -9.29 -6.34 -19.99
C LEU A 137 -8.96 -5.10 -20.84
N PRO A 138 -9.84 -4.66 -21.75
CA PRO A 138 -9.63 -3.42 -22.48
C PRO A 138 -9.67 -2.23 -21.50
N LEU A 139 -8.53 -1.57 -21.34
CA LEU A 139 -8.40 -0.37 -20.50
C LEU A 139 -8.86 0.85 -21.30
N THR A 140 -10.11 1.27 -21.10
CA THR A 140 -10.62 2.51 -21.68
C THR A 140 -10.15 3.71 -20.87
N LEU A 141 -10.04 4.89 -21.50
CA LEU A 141 -9.65 6.11 -20.79
C LEU A 141 -10.62 6.47 -19.66
N PRO A 142 -11.97 6.31 -19.80
CA PRO A 142 -12.88 6.49 -18.66
C PRO A 142 -12.60 5.54 -17.51
N LEU A 143 -12.35 4.24 -17.78
CA LEU A 143 -12.02 3.26 -16.75
C LEU A 143 -10.72 3.64 -16.00
N ILE A 144 -9.67 4.02 -16.73
CA ILE A 144 -8.40 4.45 -16.12
C ILE A 144 -8.63 5.63 -15.16
N ARG A 145 -9.41 6.64 -15.58
CA ARG A 145 -9.74 7.78 -14.72
C ARG A 145 -10.52 7.38 -13.47
N LYS A 146 -11.50 6.48 -13.59
CA LYS A 146 -12.26 5.95 -12.46
C LYS A 146 -11.36 5.14 -11.50
N VAL A 147 -10.48 4.31 -12.02
CA VAL A 147 -9.50 3.54 -11.25
C VAL A 147 -8.60 4.48 -10.44
N ILE A 148 -8.03 5.51 -11.06
CA ILE A 148 -7.20 6.52 -10.40
C ILE A 148 -8.01 7.22 -9.29
N ALA A 149 -9.23 7.66 -9.58
CA ALA A 149 -10.09 8.30 -8.60
C ALA A 149 -10.41 7.38 -7.40
N CYS A 150 -10.72 6.10 -7.66
CA CYS A 150 -10.99 5.10 -6.62
C CYS A 150 -9.78 4.88 -5.69
N ILE A 151 -8.57 4.87 -6.25
CA ILE A 151 -7.35 4.71 -5.43
C ILE A 151 -7.15 5.95 -4.55
N TYR A 152 -7.21 7.17 -5.08
CA TYR A 152 -7.08 8.39 -4.26
C TYR A 152 -8.17 8.50 -3.18
N TYR A 153 -9.42 8.23 -3.52
CA TYR A 153 -10.49 8.22 -2.52
C TYR A 153 -10.28 7.15 -1.45
N GLY A 154 -9.87 5.96 -1.85
CA GLY A 154 -9.57 4.87 -0.93
C GLY A 154 -8.42 5.22 0.02
N ASP A 155 -7.34 5.79 -0.49
CA ASP A 155 -6.18 6.24 0.29
C ASP A 155 -6.58 7.33 1.28
N LEU A 156 -7.37 8.31 0.83
CA LEU A 156 -7.91 9.37 1.69
C LEU A 156 -8.76 8.80 2.83
N LEU A 157 -9.68 7.89 2.53
CA LEU A 157 -10.56 7.28 3.55
C LEU A 157 -9.76 6.50 4.59
N VAL A 158 -8.78 5.70 4.16
CA VAL A 158 -7.90 4.95 5.07
C VAL A 158 -7.10 5.90 5.96
N ALA A 159 -6.47 6.93 5.39
CA ALA A 159 -5.67 7.90 6.12
C ALA A 159 -6.48 8.69 7.16
N LEU A 160 -7.70 9.13 6.81
CA LEU A 160 -8.57 9.88 7.73
C LEU A 160 -9.15 8.99 8.83
N ARG A 161 -9.58 7.75 8.47
CA ARG A 161 -10.06 6.77 9.44
C ARG A 161 -8.99 6.46 10.49
N SER A 162 -7.78 6.15 10.05
CA SER A 162 -6.68 5.75 10.93
C SER A 162 -6.26 6.88 11.89
N GLN A 163 -6.43 8.13 11.52
CA GLN A 163 -6.15 9.29 12.36
C GLN A 163 -7.35 9.76 13.20
N THR A 164 -8.56 9.26 12.94
CA THR A 164 -9.78 9.60 13.69
C THR A 164 -10.13 8.53 14.71
N LYS A 165 -10.14 7.27 14.29
CA LYS A 165 -10.57 6.11 15.08
C LYS A 165 -9.91 5.98 16.47
N PRO A 166 -8.58 6.17 16.63
CA PRO A 166 -7.96 6.04 17.95
C PRO A 166 -8.44 7.07 18.97
N TYR A 167 -9.07 8.14 18.54
CA TYR A 167 -9.46 9.30 19.35
C TYR A 167 -10.97 9.51 19.43
N GLU A 168 -11.79 8.72 18.72
CA GLU A 168 -13.24 8.90 18.67
C GLU A 168 -13.89 8.74 20.05
N ASN A 169 -14.79 9.69 20.40
CA ASN A 169 -15.50 9.66 21.68
C ASN A 169 -16.59 8.57 21.71
N LYS A 170 -17.13 8.23 20.54
CA LYS A 170 -18.09 7.12 20.39
C LYS A 170 -17.44 6.04 19.51
N PRO A 171 -17.11 4.86 20.06
CA PRO A 171 -16.49 3.78 19.30
C PRO A 171 -17.29 3.40 18.05
N GLY A 172 -16.58 3.24 16.93
CA GLY A 172 -17.16 2.87 15.63
C GLY A 172 -17.65 4.06 14.79
N SER A 173 -17.54 5.30 15.26
CA SER A 173 -17.97 6.49 14.48
C SER A 173 -17.13 6.66 13.20
N ALA A 174 -15.82 6.50 13.29
CA ALA A 174 -14.92 6.59 12.14
C ALA A 174 -15.19 5.47 11.12
N ASP A 175 -15.38 4.23 11.59
CA ASP A 175 -15.71 3.08 10.74
C ASP A 175 -17.05 3.29 10.03
N ALA A 176 -18.09 3.73 10.74
CA ALA A 176 -19.41 4.00 10.16
C ALA A 176 -19.37 5.12 9.12
N LEU A 177 -18.59 6.17 9.37
CA LEU A 177 -18.38 7.25 8.40
C LEU A 177 -17.64 6.76 7.15
N THR A 178 -16.63 5.90 7.33
CA THR A 178 -15.89 5.27 6.24
C THR A 178 -16.81 4.44 5.35
N GLU A 179 -17.66 3.58 5.95
CA GLU A 179 -18.63 2.78 5.19
C GLU A 179 -19.62 3.65 4.41
N LYS A 180 -20.10 4.74 5.01
CA LYS A 180 -20.96 5.70 4.32
C LYS A 180 -20.26 6.33 3.11
N TRP A 181 -19.00 6.70 3.23
CA TRP A 181 -18.22 7.25 2.13
C TRP A 181 -17.93 6.23 1.05
N ILE A 182 -17.60 4.98 1.42
CA ILE A 182 -17.43 3.89 0.44
C ILE A 182 -18.69 3.75 -0.40
N ALA A 183 -19.87 3.62 0.24
CA ALA A 183 -21.15 3.50 -0.48
C ALA A 183 -21.44 4.73 -1.36
N THR A 184 -21.10 5.93 -0.89
CA THR A 184 -21.27 7.18 -1.64
C THR A 184 -20.39 7.19 -2.90
N ILE A 185 -19.10 6.86 -2.76
CA ILE A 185 -18.14 6.84 -3.88
C ILE A 185 -18.50 5.75 -4.88
N GLN A 186 -18.94 4.57 -4.43
CA GLN A 186 -19.46 3.51 -5.31
C GLN A 186 -20.64 4.04 -6.14
N SER A 187 -21.59 4.74 -5.51
CA SER A 187 -22.69 5.39 -6.24
C SER A 187 -22.21 6.44 -7.24
N TRP A 188 -21.13 7.19 -6.95
CA TRP A 188 -20.55 8.12 -7.91
C TRP A 188 -19.95 7.40 -9.12
N MET A 189 -19.30 6.26 -8.93
CA MET A 189 -18.75 5.46 -10.02
C MET A 189 -19.87 4.96 -10.93
N HIS A 190 -20.93 4.38 -10.37
CA HIS A 190 -22.09 3.92 -11.14
C HIS A 190 -22.80 5.05 -11.91
N LYS A 191 -22.85 6.24 -11.34
CA LYS A 191 -23.41 7.44 -12.00
C LYS A 191 -22.42 8.17 -12.90
N SER A 192 -21.18 7.72 -12.97
CA SER A 192 -20.08 8.38 -13.71
C SER A 192 -19.89 9.85 -13.35
N ILE A 193 -19.90 10.18 -12.05
CA ILE A 193 -19.70 11.54 -11.52
C ILE A 193 -18.54 11.58 -10.52
N ASN A 194 -18.01 12.75 -10.23
CA ASN A 194 -16.97 13.01 -9.20
C ASN A 194 -15.66 12.21 -9.38
N TYR A 195 -15.32 11.79 -10.59
CA TYR A 195 -14.06 11.09 -10.90
C TYR A 195 -13.10 11.89 -11.78
N ASN A 196 -13.49 13.08 -12.23
CA ASN A 196 -12.55 14.00 -12.87
C ASN A 196 -11.77 14.80 -11.80
N VAL A 197 -10.59 15.31 -12.18
CA VAL A 197 -9.66 15.96 -11.25
C VAL A 197 -10.27 17.15 -10.52
N HIS A 198 -11.06 17.97 -11.21
CA HIS A 198 -11.70 19.15 -10.61
C HIS A 198 -12.68 18.73 -9.50
N ASP A 199 -13.54 17.76 -9.78
CA ASP A 199 -14.50 17.25 -8.81
C ASP A 199 -13.82 16.53 -7.66
N MET A 200 -12.78 15.73 -7.93
CA MET A 200 -11.98 15.06 -6.90
C MET A 200 -11.42 16.08 -5.89
N LYS A 201 -10.77 17.14 -6.37
CA LYS A 201 -10.21 18.20 -5.51
C LYS A 201 -11.26 18.83 -4.60
N ARG A 202 -12.48 19.06 -5.11
CA ARG A 202 -13.61 19.54 -4.32
C ARG A 202 -14.08 18.50 -3.30
N GLN A 203 -14.21 17.24 -3.69
CA GLN A 203 -14.69 16.17 -2.82
C GLN A 203 -13.68 15.83 -1.71
N PHE A 204 -12.38 15.95 -1.94
CA PHE A 204 -11.38 15.78 -0.89
C PHE A 204 -11.65 16.71 0.30
N ALA A 205 -11.92 17.98 0.05
CA ALA A 205 -12.25 18.93 1.12
C ALA A 205 -13.53 18.55 1.87
N VAL A 206 -14.58 18.09 1.17
CA VAL A 206 -15.84 17.65 1.77
C VAL A 206 -15.64 16.41 2.65
N ILE A 207 -14.89 15.42 2.15
CA ILE A 207 -14.57 14.20 2.90
C ILE A 207 -13.74 14.54 4.14
N CYS A 208 -12.68 15.33 4.02
CA CYS A 208 -11.84 15.74 5.15
C CYS A 208 -12.64 16.50 6.22
N ALA A 209 -13.50 17.44 5.81
CA ALA A 209 -14.36 18.17 6.72
C ALA A 209 -15.34 17.26 7.49
N SER A 210 -15.85 16.21 6.83
CA SER A 210 -16.73 15.25 7.49
C SER A 210 -16.04 14.44 8.59
N TYR A 211 -14.77 14.04 8.39
CA TYR A 211 -13.99 13.38 9.43
C TYR A 211 -13.57 14.35 10.54
N ALA A 212 -13.25 15.61 10.20
CA ALA A 212 -12.95 16.64 11.18
C ALA A 212 -14.15 16.97 12.09
N SER A 213 -15.38 16.69 11.64
CA SER A 213 -16.60 16.87 12.44
C SER A 213 -16.89 15.70 13.40
N VAL A 214 -16.17 14.59 13.32
CA VAL A 214 -16.32 13.48 14.27
C VAL A 214 -15.81 13.92 15.64
N PRO A 215 -16.62 13.81 16.72
CA PRO A 215 -16.17 14.16 18.05
C PRO A 215 -15.03 13.26 18.53
N VAL A 216 -13.87 13.85 18.80
CA VAL A 216 -12.65 13.16 19.22
C VAL A 216 -12.04 13.82 20.47
N THR A 217 -11.39 13.01 21.30
CA THR A 217 -10.54 13.48 22.40
C THR A 217 -9.09 13.10 22.09
N ARG A 218 -8.28 14.09 21.72
CA ARG A 218 -6.86 13.88 21.38
C ARG A 218 -6.04 13.70 22.65
N VAL A 219 -5.49 12.52 22.82
CA VAL A 219 -4.53 12.15 23.87
C VAL A 219 -3.25 11.64 23.21
N PRO A 220 -2.09 11.76 23.86
CA PRO A 220 -0.86 11.18 23.34
C PRO A 220 -1.01 9.68 23.12
N LYS A 221 -0.71 9.19 21.91
CA LYS A 221 -0.72 7.77 21.54
C LYS A 221 0.56 7.40 20.83
N VAL A 222 0.91 6.13 20.90
CA VAL A 222 2.00 5.57 20.09
C VAL A 222 1.58 5.62 18.62
N LYS A 223 2.39 6.31 17.82
CA LYS A 223 2.21 6.38 16.37
C LYS A 223 3.05 5.31 15.70
N VAL A 224 2.41 4.51 14.84
CA VAL A 224 3.05 3.38 14.15
C VAL A 224 2.84 3.50 12.66
N GLY A 225 3.95 3.57 11.92
CA GLY A 225 3.95 3.43 10.47
C GLY A 225 4.01 1.95 10.06
N VAL A 226 3.35 1.58 8.97
CA VAL A 226 3.45 0.26 8.37
C VAL A 226 3.96 0.39 6.94
N VAL A 227 5.13 -0.17 6.67
CA VAL A 227 5.70 -0.27 5.32
C VAL A 227 5.94 -1.75 4.98
N GLY A 228 6.23 -2.06 3.75
CA GLY A 228 6.54 -3.43 3.36
C GLY A 228 6.16 -3.75 1.92
N GLU A 229 6.21 -5.02 1.59
CA GLU A 229 5.76 -5.52 0.30
C GLU A 229 4.27 -5.22 0.12
N ILE A 230 3.90 -4.75 -1.05
CA ILE A 230 2.59 -4.16 -1.33
C ILE A 230 1.41 -5.05 -0.92
N TYR A 231 1.45 -6.35 -1.23
CA TYR A 231 0.36 -7.25 -0.85
C TYR A 231 0.31 -7.45 0.66
N VAL A 232 1.44 -7.76 1.29
CA VAL A 232 1.52 -8.00 2.75
C VAL A 232 1.25 -6.72 3.54
N LYS A 233 1.67 -5.55 3.05
CA LYS A 233 1.40 -4.26 3.68
C LYS A 233 -0.09 -3.99 3.87
N TYR A 234 -0.92 -4.27 2.85
CA TYR A 234 -2.34 -3.91 2.87
C TYR A 234 -3.29 -5.07 3.16
N SER A 235 -2.89 -6.32 2.86
CA SER A 235 -3.80 -7.46 2.91
C SER A 235 -3.95 -8.03 4.33
N PRO A 236 -5.17 -8.00 4.91
CA PRO A 236 -5.43 -8.68 6.20
C PRO A 236 -5.09 -10.17 6.16
N LEU A 237 -5.28 -10.84 5.00
CA LEU A 237 -4.87 -12.21 4.78
C LEU A 237 -3.34 -12.36 4.82
N GLY A 238 -2.62 -11.40 4.23
CA GLY A 238 -1.15 -11.44 4.12
C GLY A 238 -0.42 -11.11 5.41
N ASN A 239 -1.01 -10.28 6.28
CA ASN A 239 -0.36 -9.74 7.47
C ASN A 239 -1.08 -10.08 8.80
N ASN A 240 -2.01 -11.06 8.78
CA ASN A 240 -2.74 -11.50 9.97
C ASN A 240 -3.49 -10.36 10.68
N ASP A 241 -4.18 -9.48 9.92
CA ASP A 241 -4.90 -8.30 10.44
C ASP A 241 -4.01 -7.32 11.23
N LEU A 242 -2.81 -7.03 10.74
CA LEU A 242 -1.82 -6.18 11.40
C LEU A 242 -2.38 -4.82 11.86
N GLU A 243 -3.17 -4.16 11.02
CA GLU A 243 -3.78 -2.86 11.36
C GLU A 243 -4.71 -3.00 12.58
N LYS A 244 -5.61 -3.99 12.58
CA LYS A 244 -6.50 -4.26 13.72
C LYS A 244 -5.71 -4.64 14.98
N PHE A 245 -4.60 -5.38 14.82
CA PHE A 245 -3.75 -5.71 15.95
C PHE A 245 -3.13 -4.45 16.55
N LEU A 246 -2.58 -3.54 15.74
CA LEU A 246 -2.01 -2.27 16.22
C LEU A 246 -3.09 -1.36 16.85
N GLU A 247 -4.28 -1.28 16.27
CA GLU A 247 -5.43 -0.58 16.84
C GLU A 247 -5.80 -1.16 18.22
N SER A 248 -5.78 -2.49 18.38
CA SER A 248 -6.03 -3.15 19.68
C SER A 248 -4.97 -2.86 20.74
N GLN A 249 -3.78 -2.42 20.34
CA GLN A 249 -2.70 -1.98 21.22
C GLN A 249 -2.75 -0.48 21.52
N ASP A 250 -3.84 0.19 21.14
CA ASP A 250 -4.09 1.63 21.35
C ASP A 250 -3.12 2.53 20.57
N CYS A 251 -2.79 2.14 19.34
CA CYS A 251 -1.89 2.89 18.46
C CYS A 251 -2.66 3.73 17.42
N GLU A 252 -2.09 4.87 17.03
CA GLU A 252 -2.44 5.54 15.78
C GLU A 252 -1.60 4.93 14.66
N VAL A 253 -2.27 4.35 13.64
CA VAL A 253 -1.60 3.63 12.55
C VAL A 253 -1.54 4.50 11.30
N ASN A 254 -0.40 4.50 10.62
CA ASN A 254 -0.25 5.14 9.31
C ASN A 254 0.21 4.12 8.27
N LEU A 255 -0.64 3.91 7.27
CA LEU A 255 -0.35 3.14 6.06
C LEU A 255 -0.16 4.12 4.90
N PRO A 256 1.07 4.28 4.34
CA PRO A 256 1.26 5.05 3.11
C PRO A 256 0.34 4.55 1.99
N GLY A 257 -0.26 5.49 1.24
CA GLY A 257 -1.30 5.19 0.26
C GLY A 257 -0.85 4.28 -0.89
N LEU A 258 -1.81 3.57 -1.47
CA LEU A 258 -1.59 2.69 -2.63
C LEU A 258 -1.18 3.47 -3.87
N MET A 259 -1.64 4.74 -4.00
CA MET A 259 -1.28 5.60 -5.13
C MET A 259 0.23 5.84 -5.22
N GLY A 260 0.93 5.95 -4.09
CA GLY A 260 2.39 6.09 -4.06
C GLY A 260 3.13 4.97 -4.82
N PHE A 261 2.61 3.74 -4.78
CA PHE A 261 3.17 2.64 -5.59
C PHE A 261 2.87 2.81 -7.10
N VAL A 262 1.71 3.35 -7.46
CA VAL A 262 1.38 3.63 -8.87
C VAL A 262 2.29 4.74 -9.41
N GLU A 263 2.48 5.82 -8.65
CA GLU A 263 3.40 6.92 -8.97
C GLU A 263 4.85 6.43 -9.07
N TYR A 264 5.28 5.54 -8.16
CA TYR A 264 6.57 4.87 -8.23
C TYR A 264 6.76 4.09 -9.54
N CYS A 265 5.74 3.35 -9.99
CA CYS A 265 5.81 2.63 -11.27
C CYS A 265 5.97 3.60 -12.45
N VAL A 266 5.27 4.74 -12.43
CA VAL A 266 5.39 5.78 -13.48
C VAL A 266 6.77 6.45 -13.43
N ALA A 267 7.25 6.83 -12.24
CA ALA A 267 8.58 7.41 -12.05
C ALA A 267 9.70 6.51 -12.56
N ASN A 268 9.60 5.20 -12.31
CA ASN A 268 10.59 4.23 -12.80
C ASN A 268 10.65 4.15 -14.33
N MET A 269 9.58 4.49 -15.05
CA MET A 269 9.61 4.54 -16.54
C MET A 269 10.50 5.69 -17.03
N THR A 270 10.56 6.80 -16.30
CA THR A 270 11.48 7.92 -16.59
C THR A 270 12.91 7.55 -16.20
N LEU A 271 13.09 7.01 -14.98
CA LEU A 271 14.38 6.55 -14.47
C LEU A 271 15.01 5.48 -15.35
N ASP A 272 14.22 4.61 -16.01
CA ASP A 272 14.73 3.62 -16.96
C ASP A 272 15.45 4.28 -18.15
N VAL A 273 14.88 5.37 -18.66
CA VAL A 273 15.48 6.10 -19.78
C VAL A 273 16.74 6.84 -19.33
N GLU A 274 16.77 7.36 -18.12
CA GLU A 274 17.94 8.02 -17.54
C GLU A 274 19.08 7.05 -17.29
N LEU A 275 18.79 5.88 -16.72
CA LEU A 275 19.80 4.89 -16.31
C LEU A 275 20.29 4.01 -17.47
N TYR A 276 19.40 3.65 -18.39
CA TYR A 276 19.68 2.64 -19.42
C TYR A 276 19.55 3.15 -20.84
N GLY A 277 19.18 4.42 -20.99
CA GLY A 277 18.91 5.01 -22.31
C GLY A 277 17.51 4.67 -22.82
N GLY A 278 17.15 5.29 -23.95
CA GLY A 278 15.85 5.06 -24.59
C GLY A 278 15.22 6.33 -25.14
N SER A 279 13.90 6.31 -25.32
CA SER A 279 13.16 7.43 -25.91
C SER A 279 12.99 8.57 -24.92
N LYS A 280 13.65 9.70 -25.17
CA LYS A 280 13.47 10.94 -24.38
C LYS A 280 12.03 11.47 -24.44
N VAL A 281 11.33 11.26 -25.55
CA VAL A 281 9.91 11.65 -25.70
C VAL A 281 9.03 10.83 -24.74
N LYS A 282 9.30 9.51 -24.60
CA LYS A 282 8.61 8.66 -23.64
C LYS A 282 8.90 9.12 -22.21
N ALA A 283 10.16 9.40 -21.86
CA ALA A 283 10.53 9.91 -20.54
C ALA A 283 9.81 11.21 -20.20
N MET A 284 9.79 12.18 -21.13
CA MET A 284 9.07 13.44 -20.93
C MET A 284 7.56 13.27 -20.79
N ALA A 285 6.95 12.32 -21.51
CA ALA A 285 5.52 12.05 -21.40
C ALA A 285 5.18 11.39 -20.05
N THR A 286 6.00 10.44 -19.58
CA THR A 286 5.83 9.79 -18.28
C THR A 286 6.10 10.73 -17.10
N ASP A 287 7.06 11.65 -17.26
CA ASP A 287 7.34 12.68 -16.25
C ASP A 287 6.17 13.66 -16.10
N LYS A 288 5.57 14.12 -17.21
CA LYS A 288 4.33 14.93 -17.18
C LYS A 288 3.13 14.17 -16.58
N LEU A 289 3.02 12.86 -16.84
CA LEU A 289 2.00 12.03 -16.22
C LEU A 289 2.19 11.99 -14.69
N LEU A 290 3.43 11.83 -14.26
CA LEU A 290 3.78 11.85 -12.83
C LEU A 290 3.44 13.20 -12.20
N ASP A 291 3.79 14.34 -12.84
CA ASP A 291 3.45 15.67 -12.34
C ASP A 291 1.93 15.86 -12.21
N TRP A 292 1.17 15.35 -13.18
CA TRP A 292 -0.29 15.39 -13.13
C TRP A 292 -0.83 14.58 -11.96
N MET A 293 -0.34 13.37 -11.70
CA MET A 293 -0.73 12.53 -10.57
C MET A 293 -0.34 13.20 -9.25
N ASP A 294 0.91 13.62 -9.11
CA ASP A 294 1.41 14.31 -7.91
C ASP A 294 0.59 15.58 -7.59
N SER A 295 0.12 16.31 -8.62
CA SER A 295 -0.78 17.47 -8.42
C SER A 295 -2.12 17.12 -7.78
N ILE A 296 -2.61 15.91 -8.01
CA ILE A 296 -3.85 15.40 -7.38
C ILE A 296 -3.55 15.01 -5.93
N GLY A 297 -2.45 14.28 -5.72
CA GLY A 297 -1.97 13.90 -4.39
C GLY A 297 -1.72 15.12 -3.50
N CYS A 298 -1.04 16.15 -4.02
CA CYS A 298 -0.82 17.42 -3.32
C CYS A 298 -2.15 18.09 -2.91
N ALA A 299 -3.14 18.10 -3.80
CA ALA A 299 -4.44 18.69 -3.47
C ALA A 299 -5.20 17.88 -2.41
N MET A 300 -5.08 16.56 -2.39
CA MET A 300 -5.60 15.68 -1.34
C MET A 300 -4.92 15.97 0.01
N ASN A 301 -3.60 16.00 0.01
CA ASN A 301 -2.78 16.27 1.19
C ASN A 301 -3.04 17.67 1.78
N ASP A 302 -3.23 18.67 0.93
CA ASP A 302 -3.61 20.02 1.34
C ASP A 302 -5.00 20.08 2.00
N ALA A 303 -5.97 19.33 1.47
CA ALA A 303 -7.28 19.22 2.07
C ALA A 303 -7.22 18.55 3.46
N MET A 304 -6.39 17.52 3.63
CA MET A 304 -6.14 16.87 4.91
C MET A 304 -5.52 17.84 5.92
N ARG A 305 -4.42 18.54 5.55
CA ARG A 305 -3.74 19.52 6.42
C ARG A 305 -4.68 20.65 6.85
N LYS A 306 -5.47 21.19 5.92
CA LYS A 306 -6.45 22.25 6.21
C LYS A 306 -7.54 21.80 7.17
N SER A 307 -7.81 20.51 7.26
CA SER A 307 -8.78 19.90 8.18
C SER A 307 -8.14 19.37 9.47
N GLY A 308 -6.85 19.65 9.71
CA GLY A 308 -6.14 19.29 10.94
C GLY A 308 -5.59 17.85 10.98
N PHE A 309 -5.52 17.16 9.82
CA PHE A 309 -4.95 15.83 9.71
C PHE A 309 -3.50 15.89 9.22
N TYR A 310 -2.70 14.93 9.66
CA TYR A 310 -1.39 14.68 9.06
C TYR A 310 -1.55 14.25 7.61
N ALA A 311 -0.72 14.78 6.75
CA ALA A 311 -0.57 14.31 5.37
C ALA A 311 0.90 14.36 4.95
N PRO A 312 1.37 13.39 4.15
CA PRO A 312 2.74 13.34 3.66
C PRO A 312 3.07 14.52 2.73
N GLY A 313 4.33 14.61 2.32
CA GLY A 313 4.78 15.51 1.27
C GLY A 313 4.23 15.15 -0.11
N SER A 314 4.75 15.82 -1.15
CA SER A 314 4.51 15.42 -2.53
C SER A 314 5.28 14.14 -2.88
N PHE A 315 4.87 13.43 -3.94
CA PHE A 315 5.62 12.28 -4.41
C PHE A 315 7.03 12.67 -4.90
N ARG A 316 7.18 13.86 -5.46
CA ARG A 316 8.49 14.41 -5.84
C ARG A 316 9.41 14.60 -4.64
N GLU A 317 8.88 15.10 -3.51
CA GLU A 317 9.62 15.19 -2.25
C GLU A 317 9.97 13.80 -1.71
N LEU A 318 9.07 12.83 -1.82
CA LEU A 318 9.32 11.44 -1.43
C LEU A 318 10.50 10.82 -2.19
N MET A 319 10.66 11.12 -3.49
CA MET A 319 11.80 10.68 -4.31
C MET A 319 13.15 11.21 -3.81
N GLU A 320 13.17 12.35 -3.13
CA GLU A 320 14.40 12.94 -2.58
C GLU A 320 14.85 12.27 -1.26
N LYS A 321 13.91 11.70 -0.49
CA LYS A 321 14.15 11.14 0.85
C LYS A 321 15.25 10.04 0.89
N PRO A 322 15.30 9.07 -0.02
CA PRO A 322 16.29 8.00 0.05
C PRO A 322 17.70 8.41 -0.40
N LYS A 323 17.89 9.63 -0.92
CA LYS A 323 19.20 10.12 -1.38
C LYS A 323 20.23 10.06 -0.25
N GLY A 324 21.39 9.51 -0.57
CA GLY A 324 22.48 9.30 0.40
C GLY A 324 22.34 8.02 1.23
N ILE A 325 21.22 7.29 1.11
CA ILE A 325 21.01 5.96 1.73
C ILE A 325 20.96 4.88 0.64
N ILE A 326 20.11 5.08 -0.38
CA ILE A 326 20.00 4.14 -1.49
C ILE A 326 19.77 4.88 -2.81
N SER A 327 20.25 4.31 -3.91
CA SER A 327 20.02 4.85 -5.25
C SER A 327 18.59 4.58 -5.72
N LEU A 328 17.99 5.52 -6.45
CA LEU A 328 16.74 5.31 -7.17
C LEU A 328 16.84 4.22 -8.25
N GLY A 329 18.05 3.80 -8.61
CA GLY A 329 18.29 2.62 -9.45
C GLY A 329 17.92 1.29 -8.77
N ALA A 330 17.78 1.25 -7.44
CA ALA A 330 17.27 0.09 -6.70
C ALA A 330 15.73 0.00 -6.80
N LYS A 331 15.21 -0.33 -7.99
CA LYS A 331 13.80 -0.20 -8.38
C LYS A 331 13.05 -1.51 -8.64
N MET A 332 13.60 -2.65 -8.22
CA MET A 332 12.92 -3.94 -8.35
C MET A 332 11.89 -4.14 -7.23
N GLY A 333 10.70 -4.60 -7.58
CA GLY A 333 9.56 -4.66 -6.65
C GLY A 333 9.18 -3.25 -6.21
N GLU A 334 9.04 -3.03 -4.90
CA GLU A 334 8.82 -1.72 -4.29
C GLU A 334 10.10 -0.86 -4.26
N GLY A 335 11.26 -1.49 -4.38
CA GLY A 335 12.54 -0.83 -4.54
C GLY A 335 12.79 0.29 -3.53
N TRP A 336 13.37 1.39 -4.02
CA TRP A 336 13.70 2.58 -3.21
C TRP A 336 12.49 3.19 -2.47
N LEU A 337 11.25 2.91 -2.93
CA LEU A 337 10.03 3.42 -2.29
C LEU A 337 9.93 2.97 -0.83
N LEU A 338 10.29 1.73 -0.51
CA LEU A 338 10.28 1.23 0.89
C LEU A 338 11.17 2.05 1.81
N THR A 339 12.38 2.34 1.36
CA THR A 339 13.32 3.19 2.13
C THR A 339 12.78 4.61 2.27
N ALA A 340 12.22 5.17 1.19
CA ALA A 340 11.65 6.52 1.19
C ALA A 340 10.45 6.64 2.14
N GLU A 341 9.51 5.69 2.11
CA GLU A 341 8.34 5.65 3.00
C GLU A 341 8.75 5.55 4.48
N MET A 342 9.77 4.75 4.81
CA MET A 342 10.28 4.68 6.20
C MET A 342 10.81 6.03 6.66
N ILE A 343 11.56 6.73 5.82
CA ILE A 343 12.13 8.05 6.15
C ILE A 343 11.01 9.08 6.32
N GLU A 344 10.06 9.13 5.38
CA GLU A 344 8.92 10.04 5.43
C GLU A 344 8.08 9.85 6.69
N LEU A 345 7.82 8.61 7.09
CA LEU A 345 7.09 8.29 8.31
C LEU A 345 7.85 8.79 9.55
N VAL A 346 9.16 8.56 9.64
CA VAL A 346 9.98 9.06 10.75
C VAL A 346 9.93 10.59 10.83
N GLU A 347 10.11 11.28 9.71
CA GLU A 347 10.04 12.73 9.63
C GLU A 347 8.63 13.27 9.94
N GLY A 348 7.59 12.49 9.63
CA GLY A 348 6.19 12.77 9.93
C GLY A 348 5.75 12.46 11.36
N GLY A 349 6.68 12.03 12.23
CA GLY A 349 6.40 11.70 13.63
C GLY A 349 5.89 10.29 13.88
N TYR A 350 5.90 9.40 12.87
CA TYR A 350 5.65 7.97 13.01
C TYR A 350 6.99 7.24 13.16
N GLU A 351 7.69 7.51 14.26
CA GLU A 351 9.04 7.00 14.52
C GLU A 351 9.08 5.46 14.70
N ASN A 352 7.94 4.84 15.06
CA ASN A 352 7.83 3.39 15.24
C ASN A 352 7.29 2.78 13.95
N ILE A 353 8.04 1.89 13.33
CA ILE A 353 7.70 1.35 12.01
C ILE A 353 7.74 -0.17 12.02
N VAL A 354 6.64 -0.79 11.59
CA VAL A 354 6.59 -2.20 11.22
C VAL A 354 6.93 -2.32 9.74
N CYS A 355 8.05 -3.00 9.44
CA CYS A 355 8.40 -3.35 8.06
C CYS A 355 7.92 -4.78 7.79
N ALA A 356 6.76 -4.90 7.12
CA ALA A 356 6.11 -6.17 6.82
C ALA A 356 6.79 -6.85 5.63
N GLN A 357 7.42 -8.00 5.86
CA GLN A 357 8.23 -8.69 4.88
C GLN A 357 7.69 -10.08 4.57
N PRO A 358 7.34 -10.36 3.32
CA PRO A 358 7.00 -11.73 2.94
C PRO A 358 8.27 -12.59 2.77
N PHE A 359 8.19 -13.84 3.21
CA PHE A 359 9.22 -14.82 2.87
C PHE A 359 9.42 -14.91 1.35
N GLY A 360 10.67 -15.00 0.92
CA GLY A 360 11.05 -15.10 -0.49
C GLY A 360 10.98 -13.80 -1.29
N CYS A 361 10.72 -12.66 -0.66
CA CYS A 361 10.74 -11.34 -1.30
C CYS A 361 12.14 -10.72 -1.25
N LEU A 362 12.95 -10.95 -2.30
CA LEU A 362 14.31 -10.43 -2.37
C LEU A 362 14.38 -8.88 -2.28
N PRO A 363 13.58 -8.11 -3.05
CA PRO A 363 13.62 -6.65 -2.94
C PRO A 363 13.39 -6.15 -1.51
N ASN A 364 12.41 -6.71 -0.81
CA ASN A 364 12.08 -6.30 0.55
C ASN A 364 13.22 -6.54 1.54
N HIS A 365 13.91 -7.68 1.41
CA HIS A 365 15.09 -7.98 2.25
C HIS A 365 16.24 -7.00 2.00
N ILE A 366 16.43 -6.54 0.76
CA ILE A 366 17.52 -5.63 0.39
C ILE A 366 17.16 -4.19 0.77
N VAL A 367 16.05 -3.66 0.24
CA VAL A 367 15.71 -2.23 0.33
C VAL A 367 14.82 -1.88 1.52
N GLY A 368 14.18 -2.86 2.14
CA GLY A 368 13.48 -2.73 3.41
C GLY A 368 14.42 -3.01 4.57
N LYS A 369 14.57 -4.30 4.93
CA LYS A 369 15.37 -4.75 6.08
C LYS A 369 16.85 -4.33 6.02
N GLY A 370 17.46 -4.42 4.83
CA GLY A 370 18.88 -4.09 4.64
C GLY A 370 19.21 -2.63 4.89
N MET A 371 18.25 -1.71 4.74
CA MET A 371 18.49 -0.26 4.90
C MET A 371 18.20 0.24 6.32
N ILE A 372 17.63 -0.57 7.21
CA ILE A 372 17.23 -0.15 8.56
C ILE A 372 18.39 0.48 9.35
N ASN A 373 19.58 -0.10 9.29
CA ASN A 373 20.71 0.42 10.04
C ASN A 373 21.20 1.78 9.51
N GLN A 374 21.13 1.99 8.19
CA GLN A 374 21.49 3.26 7.57
C GLN A 374 20.46 4.36 7.90
N ILE A 375 19.16 3.99 7.91
CA ILE A 375 18.10 4.89 8.34
C ILE A 375 18.29 5.28 9.82
N ARG A 376 18.57 4.31 10.70
CA ARG A 376 18.83 4.60 12.12
C ARG A 376 20.07 5.45 12.36
N ALA A 377 21.10 5.28 11.56
CA ALA A 377 22.30 6.14 11.64
C ALA A 377 21.98 7.61 11.32
N ARG A 378 21.04 7.87 10.39
CA ARG A 378 20.60 9.22 10.02
C ARG A 378 19.49 9.74 10.94
N TYR A 379 18.63 8.84 11.43
CA TYR A 379 17.48 9.13 12.28
C TYR A 379 17.51 8.23 13.52
N PRO A 380 18.29 8.60 14.56
CA PRO A 380 18.48 7.76 15.77
C PRO A 380 17.19 7.43 16.53
N GLN A 381 16.15 8.27 16.37
CA GLN A 381 14.84 8.05 16.96
C GLN A 381 14.05 6.92 16.27
N ALA A 382 14.41 6.51 15.06
CA ALA A 382 13.70 5.50 14.29
C ALA A 382 13.70 4.14 14.98
N ASN A 383 12.51 3.66 15.34
CA ASN A 383 12.27 2.36 15.96
C ASN A 383 11.62 1.41 14.94
N ILE A 384 12.44 0.89 14.02
CA ILE A 384 11.97 0.08 12.89
C ILE A 384 12.13 -1.39 13.21
N THR A 385 11.04 -2.17 13.10
CA THR A 385 11.02 -3.61 13.35
C THR A 385 10.59 -4.35 12.10
N PRO A 386 11.49 -5.16 11.49
CA PRO A 386 11.10 -6.05 10.40
C PRO A 386 10.34 -7.25 10.97
N VAL A 387 9.21 -7.57 10.33
CA VAL A 387 8.37 -8.72 10.69
C VAL A 387 8.22 -9.60 9.45
N ASP A 388 8.69 -10.83 9.55
CA ASP A 388 8.65 -11.79 8.45
C ASP A 388 7.29 -12.53 8.46
N TYR A 389 6.64 -12.60 7.28
CA TYR A 389 5.39 -13.31 7.05
C TYR A 389 5.63 -14.48 6.11
N ASP A 390 5.28 -15.67 6.56
CA ASP A 390 5.36 -16.91 5.77
C ASP A 390 4.33 -17.93 6.28
N PRO A 391 4.06 -19.01 5.51
CA PRO A 391 3.06 -20.01 5.91
C PRO A 391 3.39 -20.75 7.21
N SER A 392 4.65 -20.79 7.62
CA SER A 392 5.12 -21.48 8.84
C SER A 392 5.25 -20.55 10.05
N ALA A 393 5.28 -19.24 9.82
CA ALA A 393 5.36 -18.26 10.89
C ALA A 393 4.05 -18.19 11.68
N THR A 394 4.17 -18.29 13.01
CA THR A 394 2.99 -18.17 13.85
C THR A 394 2.65 -16.70 14.09
N ARG A 395 1.36 -16.39 14.08
CA ARG A 395 0.83 -15.06 14.41
C ARG A 395 1.38 -14.55 15.76
N VAL A 396 1.48 -15.44 16.75
CA VAL A 396 2.00 -15.09 18.09
C VAL A 396 3.42 -14.56 18.05
N ASN A 397 4.30 -15.19 17.26
CA ASN A 397 5.69 -14.73 17.11
C ASN A 397 5.78 -13.36 16.44
N GLN A 398 4.96 -13.11 15.44
CA GLN A 398 4.87 -11.82 14.77
C GLN A 398 4.38 -10.73 15.72
N GLU A 399 3.27 -11.01 16.44
CA GLU A 399 2.72 -10.08 17.43
C GLU A 399 3.70 -9.80 18.59
N ASN A 400 4.46 -10.80 19.04
CA ASN A 400 5.46 -10.60 20.09
C ASN A 400 6.59 -9.66 19.66
N ARG A 401 7.06 -9.76 18.41
CA ARG A 401 8.06 -8.82 17.87
C ARG A 401 7.52 -7.40 17.84
N ILE A 402 6.26 -7.23 17.42
CA ILE A 402 5.60 -5.92 17.42
C ILE A 402 5.41 -5.40 18.86
N LYS A 403 4.99 -6.24 19.80
CA LYS A 403 4.86 -5.86 21.22
C LYS A 403 6.17 -5.37 21.82
N LEU A 404 7.31 -5.98 21.47
CA LEU A 404 8.63 -5.50 21.90
C LEU A 404 8.93 -4.10 21.37
N MET A 405 8.63 -3.84 20.09
CA MET A 405 8.75 -2.49 19.53
C MET A 405 7.85 -1.49 20.25
N LEU A 406 6.59 -1.88 20.51
CA LEU A 406 5.61 -1.05 21.21
C LEU A 406 5.98 -0.78 22.67
N ALA A 407 6.65 -1.69 23.34
CA ALA A 407 7.14 -1.48 24.72
C ALA A 407 8.13 -0.31 24.77
N VAL A 408 9.11 -0.30 23.87
CA VAL A 408 10.07 0.82 23.70
C VAL A 408 9.35 2.12 23.35
N ALA A 409 8.35 2.05 22.45
CA ALA A 409 7.58 3.21 22.03
C ALA A 409 6.76 3.81 23.19
N LYS A 410 6.13 2.98 24.00
CA LYS A 410 5.35 3.40 25.17
C LYS A 410 6.23 4.03 26.27
N GLU A 411 7.40 3.46 26.51
CA GLU A 411 8.39 4.03 27.43
C GLU A 411 8.83 5.44 26.98
N ARG A 412 9.18 5.60 25.70
CA ARG A 412 9.53 6.90 25.13
C ARG A 412 8.38 7.92 25.20
N LEU A 413 7.13 7.47 25.00
CA LEU A 413 5.95 8.34 25.08
C LEU A 413 5.76 8.85 26.50
N THR A 414 5.90 7.98 27.52
CA THR A 414 5.79 8.36 28.94
C THR A 414 6.89 9.32 29.35
N THR A 415 8.13 9.08 28.93
CA THR A 415 9.28 9.97 29.23
C THR A 415 9.14 11.34 28.57
N LYS A 416 8.57 11.41 27.36
CA LYS A 416 8.27 12.71 26.70
C LYS A 416 7.12 13.47 27.37
N ALA A 417 6.15 12.75 27.98
CA ALA A 417 5.00 13.35 28.67
C ALA A 417 5.33 13.85 30.08
N ASP A 418 6.35 13.27 30.72
CA ASP A 418 6.81 13.63 32.04
C ASP A 418 8.33 13.95 31.95
N PRO A 419 8.71 15.12 31.40
CA PRO A 419 10.11 15.51 31.34
C PRO A 419 10.63 15.68 32.78
N ALA A 420 11.69 14.95 33.12
CA ALA A 420 12.35 15.11 34.42
C ALA A 420 12.59 16.61 34.69
N PRO A 421 12.34 17.10 35.91
CA PRO A 421 12.55 18.51 36.23
C PRO A 421 14.00 18.85 35.92
N VAL A 422 14.20 19.83 35.01
CA VAL A 422 15.52 20.34 34.65
C VAL A 422 16.12 20.89 35.93
N THR A 423 17.23 20.34 36.39
CA THR A 423 17.90 20.81 37.62
C THR A 423 18.48 22.22 37.39
N ALA A 424 18.50 23.03 38.45
CA ALA A 424 19.00 24.40 38.36
C ALA A 424 20.45 24.47 37.87
N GLU A 425 21.23 23.39 37.93
CA GLU A 425 22.60 23.28 37.43
C GLU A 425 22.64 23.17 35.88
N GLU A 426 21.67 22.53 35.24
CA GLU A 426 21.60 22.44 33.77
C GLU A 426 21.17 23.76 33.12
N LEU A 427 20.41 24.59 33.83
CA LEU A 427 20.07 25.96 33.37
C LEU A 427 21.24 26.94 33.50
N ALA A 428 22.23 26.66 34.36
CA ALA A 428 23.40 27.53 34.57
C ALA A 428 24.58 27.22 33.61
N GLY A 429 24.60 26.05 32.94
CA GLY A 429 25.70 25.57 32.10
C GLY A 429 25.61 25.92 30.60
N GLY A 430 24.53 26.53 30.13
CA GLY A 430 24.19 26.63 28.70
C GLY A 430 24.33 28.02 28.06
N ALA A 431 25.31 28.87 28.44
CA ALA A 431 25.64 30.08 27.66
C ALA A 431 26.72 29.70 26.62
N PRO A 432 26.46 29.74 25.31
CA PRO A 432 27.50 29.55 24.31
C PRO A 432 28.44 30.75 24.37
N GLN A 433 29.73 30.53 24.70
CA GLN A 433 30.79 31.51 24.45
C GLN A 433 30.95 31.62 22.93
N VAL A 434 30.50 32.73 22.37
CA VAL A 434 30.81 33.12 21.00
C VAL A 434 32.24 33.65 20.99
N GLU A 435 33.21 32.82 20.67
CA GLU A 435 34.53 33.27 20.24
C GLU A 435 34.43 33.89 18.84
N THR A 436 34.50 35.21 18.80
CA THR A 436 34.71 35.96 17.57
C THR A 436 36.17 35.80 17.12
N GLN A 437 36.43 34.87 16.22
CA GLN A 437 37.67 34.86 15.43
C GLN A 437 37.47 35.73 14.18
N VAL A 438 38.14 36.88 14.20
CA VAL A 438 38.35 37.75 13.03
C VAL A 438 39.40 37.08 12.13
N PRO A 439 39.14 36.83 10.82
CA PRO A 439 40.20 36.37 9.94
C PRO A 439 41.10 37.56 9.56
N ALA A 440 42.41 37.43 9.87
CA ALA A 440 43.41 38.29 9.28
C ALA A 440 43.59 38.00 7.79
N MET A 441 43.49 39.04 6.99
CA MET A 441 43.90 39.03 5.58
C MET A 441 45.41 38.74 5.46
N LEU A 442 45.74 37.77 4.60
CA LEU A 442 46.82 37.84 3.61
C LEU A 442 46.56 36.82 2.50
#